data_1a8d1c0e2b38bf3fac77e0acf0d94441
#
_entry.id   1a8d1c0e2b38bf3fac77e0acf0d94441
#
_cell.length_a   1.000
_cell.length_b   1.000
_cell.length_c   1.000
_cell.angle_alpha   90.00
_cell.angle_beta   90.00
_cell.angle_gamma   90.00
#
_symmetry.space_group_name_H-M   'P 1'
#
loop_
_entity.id
_entity.type
_entity.pdbx_description
1 polymer ?
#
loop_
_entity_poly.entity_id
_entity_poly.type
_entity_poly.pdbx_seq_one_letter_code
_entity_poly.pdbx_strand_id
1 'polypeptide(L)'
;MGPAYAATDADLLAQCDATSSSTHSPGGQHRNKAESAVRLRHRPSGLVAQCEANRDRVDNRAEALRRLRIRLALHERGAADPRWLDAHRQGNGLALGPDDDGYARVVACVLDALATAGGQLGEAARALGLSSSQFTKTVGLDKEVLHAANQVRTAAGLRALRRS
;
A
#
# COMPACT_ATOMS: atom_id res chain seq x y z
N MET A 1 10.49 -1.73 -17.49
CA MET A 1 10.07 -0.82 -16.42
C MET A 1 9.37 -1.63 -15.33
N GLY A 2 9.74 -1.44 -14.08
CA GLY A 2 9.13 -2.15 -12.96
C GLY A 2 7.72 -1.63 -12.63
N PRO A 3 7.03 -2.25 -11.66
CA PRO A 3 5.71 -1.81 -11.25
C PRO A 3 5.76 -0.40 -10.63
N ALA A 4 4.68 0.37 -10.80
CA ALA A 4 4.64 1.77 -10.37
C ALA A 4 4.85 1.95 -8.86
N TYR A 5 4.36 1.02 -8.03
CA TYR A 5 4.58 1.06 -6.58
C TYR A 5 6.06 0.87 -6.16
N ALA A 6 6.92 0.35 -7.04
CA ALA A 6 8.35 0.18 -6.79
C ALA A 6 9.22 1.27 -7.44
N ALA A 7 8.64 2.20 -8.19
CA ALA A 7 9.33 3.32 -8.80
C ALA A 7 9.92 4.28 -7.75
N THR A 8 10.91 5.10 -8.12
CA THR A 8 11.39 6.17 -7.25
C THR A 8 10.28 7.21 -7.01
N ASP A 9 10.43 8.04 -6.00
CA ASP A 9 9.47 9.13 -5.74
C ASP A 9 9.36 10.08 -6.94
N ALA A 10 10.49 10.44 -7.53
CA ALA A 10 10.53 11.30 -8.70
C ALA A 10 9.82 10.67 -9.91
N ASP A 11 10.07 9.39 -10.19
CA ASP A 11 9.47 8.68 -11.32
C ASP A 11 7.96 8.49 -11.12
N LEU A 12 7.53 8.16 -9.89
CA LEU A 12 6.11 8.02 -9.60
C LEU A 12 5.39 9.37 -9.69
N LEU A 13 5.97 10.43 -9.14
CA LEU A 13 5.41 11.78 -9.24
C LEU A 13 5.31 12.26 -10.69
N ALA A 14 6.29 11.93 -11.54
CA ALA A 14 6.26 12.25 -12.96
C ALA A 14 5.08 11.59 -13.70
N GLN A 15 4.55 10.50 -13.16
CA GLN A 15 3.37 9.81 -13.69
C GLN A 15 2.05 10.33 -13.11
N CYS A 16 2.09 11.30 -12.21
CA CYS A 16 0.93 11.81 -11.50
C CYS A 16 0.55 13.22 -11.95
N ASP A 17 -0.76 13.50 -11.84
CA ASP A 17 -1.28 14.85 -11.79
C ASP A 17 -1.43 15.26 -10.32
N ALA A 18 -0.81 16.36 -9.93
CA ALA A 18 -0.88 16.89 -8.58
C ALA A 18 -1.81 18.11 -8.56
N THR A 19 -2.82 18.07 -7.70
CA THR A 19 -3.73 19.20 -7.46
C THR A 19 -3.77 19.54 -5.98
N SER A 20 -3.93 20.84 -5.66
CA SER A 20 -4.32 21.28 -4.33
C SER A 20 -5.84 21.36 -4.29
N SER A 21 -6.47 20.68 -3.36
CA SER A 21 -7.91 20.86 -3.17
C SER A 21 -8.14 22.15 -2.40
N SER A 22 -8.54 23.21 -3.11
CA SER A 22 -9.11 24.37 -2.47
C SER A 22 -10.58 24.06 -2.15
N THR A 23 -10.83 23.47 -0.99
CA THR A 23 -12.18 23.51 -0.45
C THR A 23 -12.46 24.92 -0.01
N HIS A 24 -13.31 25.60 -0.71
CA HIS A 24 -13.84 26.92 -0.33
C HIS A 24 -14.63 26.76 0.96
N SER A 25 -13.95 26.89 2.09
CA SER A 25 -14.62 27.07 3.38
C SER A 25 -14.41 28.52 3.83
N PRO A 26 -15.45 29.29 4.04
CA PRO A 26 -15.33 30.66 4.56
C PRO A 26 -15.00 30.60 6.07
N GLY A 27 -13.72 30.61 6.44
CA GLY A 27 -13.32 30.64 7.84
C GLY A 27 -11.82 30.55 8.05
N GLY A 28 -11.23 31.56 8.70
CA GLY A 28 -9.80 31.86 8.73
C GLY A 28 -8.83 30.79 9.21
N GLN A 29 -9.16 29.91 10.17
CA GLN A 29 -8.25 28.86 10.66
C GLN A 29 -8.29 27.58 9.83
N HIS A 30 -9.37 27.30 9.12
CA HIS A 30 -9.50 26.15 8.24
C HIS A 30 -8.90 26.39 6.83
N ARG A 31 -8.71 27.65 6.46
CA ARG A 31 -8.19 28.06 5.16
C ARG A 31 -6.77 27.57 4.91
N ASN A 32 -5.87 27.61 5.93
CA ASN A 32 -4.49 27.15 5.82
C ASN A 32 -4.38 25.63 5.64
N LYS A 33 -5.27 24.83 6.23
CA LYS A 33 -5.31 23.38 6.02
C LYS A 33 -5.75 23.00 4.61
N ALA A 34 -6.74 23.71 4.05
CA ALA A 34 -7.23 23.49 2.70
C ALA A 34 -6.17 23.83 1.64
N GLU A 35 -5.37 24.88 1.86
CA GLU A 35 -4.30 25.31 0.96
C GLU A 35 -3.11 24.36 0.97
N SER A 36 -2.87 23.60 2.05
CA SER A 36 -1.80 22.62 2.17
C SER A 36 -2.18 21.22 1.66
N ALA A 37 -3.46 20.96 1.42
CA ALA A 37 -3.95 19.68 0.94
C ALA A 37 -3.35 19.30 -0.41
N VAL A 38 -2.94 18.04 -0.56
CA VAL A 38 -2.37 17.49 -1.79
C VAL A 38 -3.18 16.29 -2.23
N ARG A 39 -3.57 16.30 -3.51
CA ARG A 39 -4.21 15.18 -4.19
C ARG A 39 -3.34 14.77 -5.37
N LEU A 40 -2.97 13.48 -5.41
CA LEU A 40 -2.21 12.87 -6.48
C LEU A 40 -3.11 11.89 -7.25
N ARG A 41 -3.13 12.00 -8.57
CA ARG A 41 -3.80 11.05 -9.46
C ARG A 41 -2.76 10.41 -10.37
N HIS A 42 -2.57 9.12 -10.25
CA HIS A 42 -1.70 8.36 -11.12
C HIS A 42 -2.37 8.17 -12.48
N ARG A 43 -1.82 8.77 -13.53
CA ARG A 43 -2.43 8.80 -14.87
C ARG A 43 -2.66 7.40 -15.46
N PRO A 44 -1.67 6.47 -15.44
CA PRO A 44 -1.87 5.16 -16.07
C PRO A 44 -2.98 4.32 -15.42
N SER A 45 -3.09 4.32 -14.08
CA SER A 45 -4.08 3.51 -13.36
C SER A 45 -5.36 4.24 -13.01
N GLY A 46 -5.35 5.58 -13.01
CA GLY A 46 -6.45 6.40 -12.52
C GLY A 46 -6.60 6.44 -11.00
N LEU A 47 -5.76 5.72 -10.26
CA LEU A 47 -5.81 5.71 -8.79
C LEU A 47 -5.45 7.07 -8.21
N VAL A 48 -6.13 7.42 -7.13
CA VAL A 48 -6.00 8.71 -6.46
C VAL A 48 -5.65 8.52 -5.00
N ALA A 49 -4.77 9.34 -4.47
CA ALA A 49 -4.51 9.48 -3.04
C ALA A 49 -4.42 10.96 -2.67
N GLN A 50 -4.84 11.27 -1.45
CA GLN A 50 -4.79 12.64 -0.95
C GLN A 50 -4.40 12.68 0.52
N CYS A 51 -3.83 13.80 0.94
CA CYS A 51 -3.55 14.11 2.33
C CYS A 51 -3.76 15.60 2.61
N GLU A 52 -4.41 15.88 3.74
CA GLU A 52 -4.67 17.23 4.25
C GLU A 52 -4.38 17.32 5.76
N ALA A 53 -3.79 16.26 6.33
CA ALA A 53 -3.63 16.12 7.77
C ALA A 53 -2.57 17.07 8.36
N ASN A 54 -1.58 17.45 7.57
CA ASN A 54 -0.44 18.27 7.97
C ASN A 54 -0.64 19.73 7.55
N ARG A 55 0.01 20.64 8.27
CA ARG A 55 0.05 22.06 7.91
C ARG A 55 0.99 22.34 6.74
N ASP A 56 2.00 21.51 6.57
CA ASP A 56 2.99 21.64 5.51
C ASP A 56 2.55 20.85 4.26
N ARG A 57 2.58 21.52 3.11
CA ARG A 57 2.27 20.92 1.81
C ARG A 57 3.28 19.84 1.41
N VAL A 58 4.54 19.98 1.79
CA VAL A 58 5.59 19.00 1.51
C VAL A 58 5.28 17.69 2.24
N ASP A 59 4.89 17.77 3.52
CA ASP A 59 4.51 16.60 4.31
C ASP A 59 3.24 15.93 3.77
N ASN A 60 2.25 16.72 3.36
CA ASN A 60 1.03 16.20 2.74
C ASN A 60 1.30 15.51 1.40
N ARG A 61 2.25 16.05 0.61
CA ARG A 61 2.67 15.44 -0.66
C ARG A 61 3.36 14.09 -0.43
N ALA A 62 4.28 14.04 0.51
CA ALA A 62 4.98 12.80 0.89
C ALA A 62 4.00 11.73 1.36
N GLU A 63 3.06 12.10 2.22
CA GLU A 63 2.03 11.19 2.72
C GLU A 63 1.05 10.74 1.63
N ALA A 64 0.62 11.64 0.75
CA ALA A 64 -0.22 11.30 -0.40
C ALA A 64 0.50 10.32 -1.33
N LEU A 65 1.80 10.51 -1.55
CA LEU A 65 2.62 9.62 -2.37
C LEU A 65 2.74 8.22 -1.74
N ARG A 66 2.97 8.15 -0.42
CA ARG A 66 3.00 6.90 0.33
C ARG A 66 1.67 6.14 0.21
N ARG A 67 0.55 6.82 0.40
CA ARG A 67 -0.80 6.24 0.25
C ARG A 67 -1.05 5.75 -1.18
N LEU A 68 -0.60 6.51 -2.18
CA LEU A 68 -0.72 6.11 -3.58
C LEU A 68 0.07 4.83 -3.87
N ARG A 69 1.29 4.70 -3.35
CA ARG A 69 2.10 3.47 -3.49
C ARG A 69 1.38 2.24 -2.94
N ILE A 70 0.78 2.35 -1.76
CA ILE A 70 0.01 1.25 -1.16
C ILE A 70 -1.18 0.89 -2.05
N ARG A 71 -1.92 1.87 -2.54
CA ARG A 71 -3.06 1.63 -3.45
C ARG A 71 -2.63 0.95 -4.75
N LEU A 72 -1.52 1.37 -5.33
CA LEU A 72 -0.95 0.70 -6.51
C LEU A 72 -0.59 -0.76 -6.19
N ALA A 73 0.07 -1.02 -5.06
CA ALA A 73 0.41 -2.37 -4.63
C ALA A 73 -0.83 -3.25 -4.34
N LEU A 74 -1.95 -2.65 -3.93
CA LEU A 74 -3.21 -3.35 -3.73
C LEU A 74 -3.86 -3.79 -5.06
N HIS A 75 -3.62 -3.07 -6.15
CA HIS A 75 -4.28 -3.30 -7.44
C HIS A 75 -3.40 -4.01 -8.48
N GLU A 76 -2.09 -3.77 -8.46
CA GLU A 76 -1.16 -4.42 -9.38
C GLU A 76 -0.78 -5.82 -8.90
N ARG A 77 -0.86 -6.82 -9.79
CA ARG A 77 -0.52 -8.23 -9.47
C ARG A 77 0.57 -8.75 -10.41
N GLY A 78 1.34 -9.73 -9.92
CA GLY A 78 2.27 -10.54 -10.70
C GLY A 78 3.62 -9.91 -11.00
N ALA A 79 3.94 -8.76 -10.39
CA ALA A 79 5.19 -8.05 -10.62
C ALA A 79 6.08 -7.94 -9.38
N ALA A 80 5.67 -8.52 -8.25
CA ALA A 80 6.41 -8.42 -7.00
C ALA A 80 7.63 -9.36 -6.99
N ASP A 81 8.76 -8.84 -6.51
CA ASP A 81 9.97 -9.62 -6.28
C ASP A 81 10.03 -10.06 -4.81
N PRO A 82 9.96 -11.36 -4.50
CA PRO A 82 10.00 -11.86 -3.13
C PRO A 82 11.25 -11.43 -2.34
N ARG A 83 12.35 -11.09 -3.02
CA ARG A 83 13.57 -10.59 -2.39
C ARG A 83 13.40 -9.26 -1.68
N TRP A 84 12.34 -8.51 -1.99
CA TRP A 84 12.02 -7.27 -1.27
C TRP A 84 11.70 -7.50 0.20
N LEU A 85 11.32 -8.73 0.59
CA LEU A 85 11.11 -9.07 2.00
C LEU A 85 12.42 -9.15 2.78
N ASP A 86 13.54 -9.42 2.12
CA ASP A 86 14.82 -9.72 2.79
C ASP A 86 15.32 -8.55 3.64
N ALA A 87 15.09 -7.31 3.19
CA ALA A 87 15.43 -6.10 3.96
C ALA A 87 14.64 -5.94 5.26
N HIS A 88 13.52 -6.65 5.40
CA HIS A 88 12.60 -6.54 6.53
C HIS A 88 12.54 -7.81 7.39
N ARG A 89 13.33 -8.83 7.05
CA ARG A 89 13.33 -10.07 7.83
C ARG A 89 13.93 -9.87 9.21
N GLN A 90 13.21 -10.31 10.23
CA GLN A 90 13.67 -10.31 11.61
C GLN A 90 13.20 -11.60 12.30
N GLY A 91 14.12 -12.41 12.77
CA GLY A 91 13.79 -13.72 13.32
C GLY A 91 12.99 -14.56 12.30
N ASN A 92 11.86 -15.07 12.71
CA ASN A 92 10.98 -15.90 11.87
C ASN A 92 9.90 -15.08 11.14
N GLY A 93 9.96 -13.76 11.18
CA GLY A 93 8.94 -12.89 10.61
C GLY A 93 9.49 -11.67 9.91
N LEU A 94 8.65 -10.66 9.79
CA LEU A 94 8.98 -9.37 9.19
C LEU A 94 8.82 -8.26 10.24
N ALA A 95 9.78 -7.34 10.24
CA ALA A 95 9.73 -6.12 11.05
C ALA A 95 9.51 -4.93 10.12
N LEU A 96 8.26 -4.52 9.97
CA LEU A 96 7.88 -3.32 9.22
C LEU A 96 6.48 -2.88 9.62
N GLY A 97 6.18 -1.63 9.38
CA GLY A 97 4.86 -1.03 9.55
C GLY A 97 4.40 -0.29 8.29
N PRO A 98 3.16 0.20 8.28
CA PRO A 98 2.60 0.93 7.14
C PRO A 98 3.35 2.20 6.75
N ASP A 99 4.15 2.74 7.67
CA ASP A 99 4.93 3.97 7.45
C ASP A 99 6.34 3.71 6.88
N ASP A 100 6.74 2.44 6.80
CA ASP A 100 8.05 2.07 6.24
C ASP A 100 8.06 2.22 4.71
N ASP A 101 9.16 2.72 4.16
CA ASP A 101 9.32 2.96 2.72
C ASP A 101 9.16 1.69 1.87
N GLY A 102 9.52 0.53 2.41
CA GLY A 102 9.40 -0.77 1.75
C GLY A 102 8.01 -1.40 1.85
N TYR A 103 7.09 -0.82 2.61
CA TYR A 103 5.80 -1.44 2.94
C TYR A 103 4.98 -1.82 1.70
N ALA A 104 4.85 -0.92 0.73
CA ALA A 104 4.09 -1.19 -0.49
C ALA A 104 4.65 -2.39 -1.29
N ARG A 105 5.97 -2.55 -1.33
CA ARG A 105 6.62 -3.70 -1.98
C ARG A 105 6.31 -5.01 -1.24
N VAL A 106 6.32 -4.99 0.08
CA VAL A 106 5.95 -6.16 0.90
C VAL A 106 4.48 -6.51 0.72
N VAL A 107 3.59 -5.51 0.70
CA VAL A 107 2.16 -5.70 0.41
C VAL A 107 1.97 -6.40 -0.95
N ALA A 108 2.66 -5.94 -1.99
CA ALA A 108 2.60 -6.56 -3.31
C ALA A 108 3.07 -8.02 -3.27
N CYS A 109 4.20 -8.33 -2.60
CA CYS A 109 4.70 -9.70 -2.45
C CYS A 109 3.69 -10.62 -1.77
N VAL A 110 3.09 -10.16 -0.69
CA VAL A 110 2.11 -10.93 0.09
C VAL A 110 0.85 -11.22 -0.73
N LEU A 111 0.33 -10.23 -1.42
CA LEU A 111 -0.88 -10.39 -2.24
C LEU A 111 -0.62 -11.21 -3.50
N ASP A 112 0.54 -11.06 -4.14
CA ASP A 112 0.93 -11.88 -5.29
C ASP A 112 1.11 -13.35 -4.89
N ALA A 113 1.77 -13.64 -3.77
CA ALA A 113 1.92 -14.99 -3.26
C ALA A 113 0.56 -15.63 -2.93
N LEU A 114 -0.35 -14.86 -2.33
CA LEU A 114 -1.69 -15.34 -2.00
C LEU A 114 -2.52 -15.63 -3.27
N ALA A 115 -2.45 -14.74 -4.26
CA ALA A 115 -3.12 -14.94 -5.54
C ALA A 115 -2.59 -16.17 -6.29
N THR A 116 -1.26 -16.33 -6.35
CA THR A 116 -0.60 -17.49 -6.98
C THR A 116 -0.97 -18.80 -6.29
N ALA A 117 -1.11 -18.79 -4.97
CA ALA A 117 -1.53 -19.93 -4.17
C ALA A 117 -3.04 -20.20 -4.19
N GLY A 118 -3.81 -19.50 -5.02
CA GLY A 118 -5.27 -19.63 -5.07
C GLY A 118 -5.95 -19.33 -3.73
N GLY A 119 -5.40 -18.39 -2.95
CA GLY A 119 -5.90 -18.03 -1.63
C GLY A 119 -5.45 -18.94 -0.49
N GLN A 120 -4.67 -19.98 -0.76
CA GLN A 120 -4.20 -20.94 0.24
C GLN A 120 -3.10 -20.31 1.11
N LEU A 121 -3.44 -20.02 2.37
CA LEU A 121 -2.59 -19.30 3.30
C LEU A 121 -1.24 -19.99 3.54
N GLY A 122 -1.27 -21.30 3.79
CA GLY A 122 -0.04 -22.08 4.08
C GLY A 122 0.93 -22.12 2.90
N GLU A 123 0.42 -22.23 1.69
CA GLU A 123 1.23 -22.21 0.47
C GLU A 123 1.83 -20.83 0.19
N ALA A 124 1.02 -19.78 0.33
CA ALA A 124 1.46 -18.40 0.16
C ALA A 124 2.56 -18.04 1.17
N ALA A 125 2.37 -18.39 2.44
CA ALA A 125 3.34 -18.16 3.49
C ALA A 125 4.65 -18.89 3.21
N ARG A 126 4.57 -20.17 2.84
CA ARG A 126 5.75 -20.99 2.52
C ARG A 126 6.54 -20.41 1.35
N ALA A 127 5.86 -19.93 0.31
CA ALA A 127 6.49 -19.30 -0.85
C ALA A 127 7.33 -18.07 -0.47
N LEU A 128 6.96 -17.38 0.60
CA LEU A 128 7.68 -16.21 1.12
C LEU A 128 8.62 -16.53 2.29
N GLY A 129 8.75 -17.80 2.67
CA GLY A 129 9.56 -18.20 3.83
C GLY A 129 8.98 -17.71 5.17
N LEU A 130 7.66 -17.59 5.27
CA LEU A 130 6.94 -17.18 6.47
C LEU A 130 6.09 -18.32 7.02
N SER A 131 5.80 -18.29 8.32
CA SER A 131 4.73 -19.11 8.88
C SER A 131 3.36 -18.51 8.54
N SER A 132 2.31 -19.31 8.59
CA SER A 132 0.93 -18.83 8.39
C SER A 132 0.57 -17.72 9.37
N SER A 133 1.04 -17.80 10.61
CA SER A 133 0.83 -16.78 11.64
C SER A 133 1.52 -15.46 11.28
N GLN A 134 2.77 -15.50 10.84
CA GLN A 134 3.51 -14.31 10.40
C GLN A 134 2.89 -13.67 9.16
N PHE A 135 2.45 -14.49 8.21
CA PHE A 135 1.74 -14.02 7.03
C PHE A 135 0.45 -13.28 7.43
N THR A 136 -0.38 -13.89 8.29
CA THR A 136 -1.63 -13.29 8.77
C THR A 136 -1.37 -11.99 9.53
N LYS A 137 -0.33 -11.95 10.37
CA LYS A 137 0.08 -10.73 11.08
C LYS A 137 0.46 -9.62 10.11
N THR A 138 1.23 -9.94 9.07
CA THR A 138 1.64 -8.96 8.05
C THR A 138 0.46 -8.38 7.29
N VAL A 139 -0.47 -9.21 6.82
CA VAL A 139 -1.71 -8.74 6.16
C VAL A 139 -2.60 -7.93 7.10
N GLY A 140 -2.60 -8.26 8.39
CA GLY A 140 -3.40 -7.59 9.42
C GLY A 140 -2.88 -6.22 9.86
N LEU A 141 -1.69 -5.80 9.43
CA LEU A 141 -1.12 -4.49 9.75
C LEU A 141 -1.98 -3.32 9.22
N ASP A 142 -2.62 -3.52 8.09
CA ASP A 142 -3.48 -2.55 7.45
C ASP A 142 -4.81 -3.18 7.03
N LYS A 143 -5.91 -2.47 7.32
CA LYS A 143 -7.27 -2.97 7.01
C LYS A 143 -7.54 -3.12 5.51
N GLU A 144 -6.96 -2.28 4.67
CA GLU A 144 -7.15 -2.35 3.21
C GLU A 144 -6.39 -3.54 2.64
N VAL A 145 -5.19 -3.84 3.17
CA VAL A 145 -4.42 -5.04 2.81
C VAL A 145 -5.16 -6.31 3.23
N LEU A 146 -5.67 -6.36 4.44
CA LEU A 146 -6.49 -7.48 4.92
C LEU A 146 -7.74 -7.68 4.06
N HIS A 147 -8.40 -6.59 3.68
CA HIS A 147 -9.56 -6.63 2.80
C HIS A 147 -9.20 -7.22 1.43
N ALA A 148 -8.11 -6.74 0.81
CA ALA A 148 -7.64 -7.25 -0.48
C ALA A 148 -7.27 -8.74 -0.41
N ALA A 149 -6.58 -9.18 0.65
CA ALA A 149 -6.26 -10.58 0.88
C ALA A 149 -7.55 -11.43 1.02
N ASN A 150 -8.54 -10.92 1.74
CA ASN A 150 -9.82 -11.61 1.90
C ASN A 150 -10.64 -11.66 0.62
N GLN A 151 -10.54 -10.67 -0.27
CA GLN A 151 -11.15 -10.75 -1.60
C GLN A 151 -10.57 -11.92 -2.40
N VAL A 152 -9.25 -12.13 -2.38
CA VAL A 152 -8.61 -13.29 -3.03
C VAL A 152 -9.13 -14.60 -2.45
N ARG A 153 -9.20 -14.71 -1.13
CA ARG A 153 -9.63 -15.94 -0.44
C ARG A 153 -11.11 -16.25 -0.67
N THR A 154 -11.97 -15.28 -0.51
CA THR A 154 -13.42 -15.49 -0.67
C THR A 154 -13.80 -15.77 -2.11
N ALA A 155 -13.13 -15.17 -3.10
CA ALA A 155 -13.28 -15.51 -4.51
C ALA A 155 -12.91 -16.98 -4.81
N ALA A 156 -11.99 -17.56 -4.03
CA ALA A 156 -11.61 -18.98 -4.10
C ALA A 156 -12.49 -19.90 -3.22
N GLY A 157 -13.55 -19.38 -2.62
CA GLY A 157 -14.43 -20.15 -1.71
C GLY A 157 -13.83 -20.41 -0.32
N LEU A 158 -12.77 -19.71 0.06
CA LEU A 158 -12.08 -19.89 1.33
C LEU A 158 -12.56 -18.88 2.38
N ARG A 159 -12.44 -19.28 3.65
CA ARG A 159 -12.83 -18.44 4.78
C ARG A 159 -11.91 -17.19 4.87
N ALA A 160 -12.52 -16.04 5.14
CA ALA A 160 -11.80 -14.80 5.38
C ALA A 160 -10.85 -14.89 6.60
N LEU A 161 -9.68 -14.26 6.48
CA LEU A 161 -8.76 -14.07 7.60
C LEU A 161 -9.33 -13.03 8.56
N ARG A 162 -9.04 -13.21 9.84
CA ARG A 162 -9.35 -12.23 10.88
C ARG A 162 -8.08 -11.50 11.30
N ARG A 163 -8.23 -10.27 11.71
CA ARG A 163 -7.15 -9.52 12.35
C ARG A 163 -6.80 -10.19 13.67
N SER A 164 -5.55 -10.58 13.84
CA SER A 164 -5.03 -11.09 15.11
C SER A 164 -4.74 -9.97 16.10
#